data_3b413db55f120b06698f6d66ee2fdfaa
#
_entry.id   3b413db55f120b06698f6d66ee2fdfaa
#
_cell.length_a   1.000
_cell.length_b   1.000
_cell.length_c   1.000
_cell.angle_alpha   90.00
_cell.angle_beta   90.00
_cell.angle_gamma   90.00
#
_symmetry.space_group_name_H-M   'P 1'
#
loop_
_entity.id
_entity.type
_entity.pdbx_description
1 polymer ?
#
loop_
_entity_poly.entity_id
_entity_poly.type
_entity_poly.pdbx_seq_one_letter_code
_entity_poly.pdbx_strand_id
1 'polypeptide(L)'
;MYDYTYDIETGGLLLSERISQLSNEPRPVYAAELNLLGMDKYWRFDQQNETPYMWSEACNYIYRGTKVAKIKGGALCQAPVLELVHTKADDGDATLALPQGTTLLAVDIPAMVERNKDALSIVEQITVKKIYDYYKRYKDKLDCFHVAFSGGKDSVVLLELVKRALPRSSFMVVFGDTGMEFSDTYRIIDQEEAICRKDGIEFHRARSHFDPMDSWRLFGPPSNVLRWCCSVHKSAPQTLKIREVLAKGDYVGADFVGVRAQESVRRADYEYENYGKKQRGQYSLNPLLEWSSAEIWLYIFANALPINDAYKKGNSRAGCLLCPMGGGKADYFRHAAYGKEIDRYTDTIRELIDDKSIDTYVTNGGWISRRNGRDIKGNVSNYIEEVKDGYLYMIIPKPKTSWTEWMKTLADPPTSLYVEQRKEGLVARISAELNKTSIAKQVKQIFHKVAYCGACRVCEANCPYGYISFEGGLHIDDRCVKCGKCRQIEDGCLLYHSLQLPKNGGRVMKSLNTFADHAPKYEWVRDFYERGDEFFQNNSLGPMQISMFKRFLSDAQLAEKNKVTEFMLLTKRIGWESDSAWGLILIQLVYENPQIRWYIDNMPVNERMPRTYL
;
A
#
# COMPACT_ATOMS: atom_id res chain seq x y z
N MET A 1 -21.53 -7.63 -8.41
CA MET A 1 -20.25 -8.07 -9.00
C MET A 1 -20.50 -9.25 -9.92
N TYR A 2 -20.12 -9.09 -11.19
CA TYR A 2 -20.16 -10.16 -12.19
C TYR A 2 -18.79 -10.77 -12.36
N ASP A 3 -18.74 -12.08 -12.61
CA ASP A 3 -17.55 -12.74 -13.14
C ASP A 3 -17.41 -12.41 -14.63
N TYR A 4 -16.31 -12.78 -15.26
CA TYR A 4 -16.11 -12.54 -16.68
C TYR A 4 -15.47 -13.75 -17.37
N THR A 5 -15.72 -13.81 -18.66
CA THR A 5 -15.04 -14.71 -19.60
C THR A 5 -14.45 -13.89 -20.75
N TYR A 6 -13.57 -14.50 -21.53
CA TYR A 6 -13.04 -13.86 -22.73
C TYR A 6 -13.96 -14.15 -23.91
N ASP A 7 -14.30 -13.09 -24.64
CA ASP A 7 -15.05 -13.19 -25.88
C ASP A 7 -14.09 -13.32 -27.08
N ILE A 8 -14.10 -14.49 -27.70
CA ILE A 8 -13.21 -14.78 -28.83
C ILE A 8 -13.53 -13.89 -30.05
N GLU A 9 -14.78 -13.54 -30.28
CA GLU A 9 -15.21 -12.76 -31.47
C GLU A 9 -14.78 -11.30 -31.38
N THR A 10 -15.02 -10.65 -30.24
CA THR A 10 -14.63 -9.25 -30.04
C THR A 10 -13.18 -9.11 -29.57
N GLY A 11 -12.59 -10.16 -28.99
CA GLY A 11 -11.31 -10.10 -28.28
C GLY A 11 -11.40 -9.43 -26.92
N GLY A 12 -12.62 -9.15 -26.46
CA GLY A 12 -12.93 -8.43 -25.24
C GLY A 12 -13.29 -9.33 -24.06
N LEU A 13 -13.97 -8.72 -23.08
CA LEU A 13 -14.52 -9.37 -21.89
C LEU A 13 -16.04 -9.49 -22.03
N LEU A 14 -16.59 -10.58 -21.53
CA LEU A 14 -18.02 -10.79 -21.40
C LEU A 14 -18.35 -11.07 -19.93
N LEU A 15 -19.17 -10.21 -19.32
CA LEU A 15 -19.66 -10.40 -17.96
C LEU A 15 -20.63 -11.58 -17.90
N SER A 16 -20.49 -12.41 -16.89
CA SER A 16 -21.33 -13.59 -16.66
C SER A 16 -22.18 -13.40 -15.41
N GLU A 17 -23.34 -14.06 -15.35
CA GLU A 17 -24.23 -14.03 -14.18
C GLU A 17 -23.64 -14.73 -12.95
N ARG A 18 -22.52 -15.41 -13.08
CA ARG A 18 -21.86 -16.09 -11.95
C ARG A 18 -21.09 -15.07 -11.12
N ILE A 19 -21.37 -15.05 -9.85
CA ILE A 19 -20.61 -14.24 -8.88
C ILE A 19 -19.32 -14.97 -8.56
N SER A 20 -18.17 -14.43 -8.96
CA SER A 20 -16.86 -14.95 -8.55
C SER A 20 -16.42 -14.32 -7.24
N GLN A 21 -15.91 -15.15 -6.33
CA GLN A 21 -15.27 -14.68 -5.09
C GLN A 21 -13.81 -14.27 -5.29
N LEU A 22 -13.18 -14.68 -6.38
CA LEU A 22 -11.77 -14.45 -6.69
C LEU A 22 -11.63 -14.05 -8.16
N SER A 23 -11.66 -12.76 -8.45
CA SER A 23 -11.37 -12.26 -9.79
C SER A 23 -9.85 -12.10 -9.99
N ASN A 24 -9.36 -12.63 -11.10
CA ASN A 24 -8.08 -12.21 -11.64
C ASN A 24 -8.27 -10.84 -12.27
N GLU A 25 -7.72 -9.79 -11.72
CA GLU A 25 -7.91 -8.42 -12.19
C GLU A 25 -7.46 -8.23 -13.66
N PRO A 26 -8.34 -8.34 -14.67
CA PRO A 26 -7.98 -8.15 -16.06
C PRO A 26 -7.64 -6.69 -16.32
N ARG A 27 -6.62 -6.47 -17.15
CA ARG A 27 -6.16 -5.16 -17.57
C ARG A 27 -5.95 -5.15 -19.08
N PRO A 28 -6.44 -4.13 -19.82
CA PRO A 28 -6.19 -4.02 -21.25
C PRO A 28 -4.71 -3.80 -21.54
N VAL A 29 -4.22 -4.39 -22.63
CA VAL A 29 -2.83 -4.33 -23.09
C VAL A 29 -2.79 -3.65 -24.45
N TYR A 30 -1.99 -2.60 -24.55
CA TYR A 30 -1.84 -1.74 -25.72
C TYR A 30 -0.50 -1.94 -26.41
N ALA A 31 -0.35 -1.39 -27.62
CA ALA A 31 0.88 -1.50 -28.42
C ALA A 31 2.13 -1.07 -27.66
N ALA A 32 2.07 0.00 -26.86
CA ALA A 32 3.21 0.48 -26.08
C ALA A 32 3.75 -0.59 -25.12
N GLU A 33 2.88 -1.34 -24.45
CA GLU A 33 3.31 -2.42 -23.55
C GLU A 33 3.83 -3.63 -24.33
N LEU A 34 3.18 -3.99 -25.44
CA LEU A 34 3.63 -5.09 -26.30
C LEU A 34 5.05 -4.85 -26.82
N ASN A 35 5.34 -3.62 -27.25
CA ASN A 35 6.68 -3.21 -27.69
C ASN A 35 7.70 -3.25 -26.54
N LEU A 36 7.31 -2.74 -25.39
CA LEU A 36 8.20 -2.71 -24.20
C LEU A 36 8.65 -4.12 -23.77
N LEU A 37 7.79 -5.12 -23.98
CA LEU A 37 8.06 -6.52 -23.70
C LEU A 37 8.70 -7.27 -24.86
N GLY A 38 8.92 -6.64 -26.01
CA GLY A 38 9.50 -7.25 -27.20
C GLY A 38 8.59 -8.27 -27.89
N MET A 39 7.26 -8.14 -27.71
CA MET A 39 6.28 -8.99 -28.37
C MET A 39 6.13 -8.70 -29.87
N ASP A 40 6.56 -7.52 -30.32
CA ASP A 40 6.69 -7.12 -31.73
C ASP A 40 7.62 -8.03 -32.54
N LYS A 41 8.53 -8.73 -31.88
CA LYS A 41 9.39 -9.75 -32.50
C LYS A 41 8.65 -11.02 -32.92
N TYR A 42 7.50 -11.26 -32.33
CA TYR A 42 6.71 -12.47 -32.52
C TYR A 42 5.42 -12.23 -33.30
N TRP A 43 4.76 -11.08 -33.07
CA TRP A 43 3.46 -10.77 -33.64
C TRP A 43 3.44 -9.39 -34.28
N ARG A 44 2.57 -9.22 -35.26
CA ARG A 44 2.38 -7.95 -35.96
C ARG A 44 1.16 -7.25 -35.37
N PHE A 45 1.21 -5.95 -35.17
CA PHE A 45 0.12 -5.12 -34.70
C PHE A 45 0.36 -3.66 -35.10
N ASP A 46 -0.71 -2.90 -35.20
CA ASP A 46 -0.63 -1.46 -35.45
C ASP A 46 -0.07 -0.75 -34.21
N GLN A 47 0.73 0.28 -34.41
CA GLN A 47 1.46 1.01 -33.35
C GLN A 47 0.60 2.05 -32.61
N GLN A 48 -0.71 2.07 -32.86
CA GLN A 48 -1.66 2.95 -32.17
C GLN A 48 -1.96 2.46 -30.73
N ASN A 49 -2.36 3.37 -29.85
CA ASN A 49 -2.71 3.10 -28.46
C ASN A 49 -4.16 3.52 -28.09
N GLU A 50 -5.05 3.64 -29.04
CA GLU A 50 -6.48 3.94 -28.81
C GLU A 50 -7.25 2.70 -28.37
N THR A 51 -6.93 1.54 -28.95
CA THR A 51 -7.56 0.25 -28.65
C THR A 51 -6.57 -0.78 -28.14
N PRO A 52 -6.93 -1.60 -27.15
CA PRO A 52 -6.09 -2.70 -26.69
C PRO A 52 -6.10 -3.88 -27.66
N TYR A 53 -5.06 -4.71 -27.61
CA TYR A 53 -4.92 -5.93 -28.40
C TYR A 53 -5.15 -7.20 -27.58
N MET A 54 -4.84 -7.16 -26.29
CA MET A 54 -4.88 -8.29 -25.38
C MET A 54 -5.35 -7.86 -24.00
N TRP A 55 -5.48 -8.85 -23.12
CA TRP A 55 -5.72 -8.64 -21.71
C TRP A 55 -4.57 -9.24 -20.90
N SER A 56 -4.21 -8.60 -19.79
CA SER A 56 -3.22 -9.11 -18.84
C SER A 56 -3.89 -9.44 -17.53
N GLU A 57 -3.69 -10.66 -17.03
CA GLU A 57 -4.06 -11.08 -15.68
C GLU A 57 -2.78 -11.43 -14.89
N ALA A 58 -2.50 -10.67 -13.88
CA ALA A 58 -1.24 -10.78 -13.12
C ALA A 58 -0.01 -10.78 -14.04
N CYS A 59 0.57 -11.94 -14.32
CA CYS A 59 1.73 -12.11 -15.20
C CYS A 59 1.39 -12.72 -16.57
N ASN A 60 0.13 -13.07 -16.82
CA ASN A 60 -0.30 -13.76 -18.02
C ASN A 60 -0.85 -12.77 -19.05
N TYR A 61 -0.62 -13.06 -20.32
CA TYR A 61 -1.15 -12.31 -21.46
C TYR A 61 -2.10 -13.21 -22.25
N ILE A 62 -3.30 -12.70 -22.46
CA ILE A 62 -4.42 -13.46 -23.00
C ILE A 62 -4.92 -12.75 -24.27
N TYR A 63 -4.85 -13.45 -25.38
CA TYR A 63 -5.34 -13.01 -26.68
C TYR A 63 -6.57 -13.82 -27.06
N ARG A 64 -7.73 -13.19 -27.21
CA ARG A 64 -8.99 -13.83 -27.60
C ARG A 64 -9.29 -15.12 -26.84
N GLY A 65 -9.14 -15.06 -25.51
CA GLY A 65 -9.38 -16.19 -24.60
C GLY A 65 -8.23 -17.20 -24.46
N THR A 66 -7.21 -17.11 -25.30
CA THR A 66 -6.06 -17.99 -25.25
C THR A 66 -4.90 -17.32 -24.52
N LYS A 67 -4.33 -17.99 -23.52
CA LYS A 67 -3.08 -17.56 -22.88
C LYS A 67 -1.93 -17.76 -23.85
N VAL A 68 -1.30 -16.67 -24.30
CA VAL A 68 -0.26 -16.67 -25.34
C VAL A 68 1.14 -16.43 -24.80
N ALA A 69 1.24 -15.72 -23.67
CA ALA A 69 2.52 -15.41 -23.07
C ALA A 69 2.38 -15.22 -21.54
N LYS A 70 3.50 -15.28 -20.85
CA LYS A 70 3.63 -14.83 -19.46
C LYS A 70 4.99 -14.15 -19.27
N ILE A 71 5.08 -13.31 -18.24
CA ILE A 71 6.32 -12.65 -17.85
C ILE A 71 6.74 -13.10 -16.44
N LYS A 72 8.05 -13.21 -16.21
CA LYS A 72 8.65 -13.59 -14.93
C LYS A 72 9.70 -12.59 -14.48
N GLY A 73 9.79 -12.37 -13.18
CA GLY A 73 10.78 -11.47 -12.60
C GLY A 73 10.50 -10.00 -12.92
N GLY A 74 11.57 -9.25 -13.12
CA GLY A 74 11.56 -7.80 -13.29
C GLY A 74 11.94 -7.08 -12.01
N ALA A 75 12.68 -5.96 -12.17
CA ALA A 75 13.06 -5.04 -11.11
C ALA A 75 13.13 -3.63 -11.72
N LEU A 76 13.42 -2.61 -10.93
CA LEU A 76 13.37 -1.22 -11.37
C LEU A 76 14.06 -0.97 -12.72
N CYS A 77 15.27 -1.48 -12.90
CA CYS A 77 16.07 -1.34 -14.12
C CYS A 77 16.27 -2.67 -14.88
N GLN A 78 15.49 -3.71 -14.54
CA GLN A 78 15.63 -5.04 -15.13
C GLN A 78 14.30 -5.47 -15.74
N ALA A 79 14.31 -5.70 -17.05
CA ALA A 79 13.14 -6.21 -17.76
C ALA A 79 12.73 -7.60 -17.23
N PRO A 80 11.41 -7.87 -17.14
CA PRO A 80 10.93 -9.21 -16.91
C PRO A 80 11.25 -10.11 -18.11
N VAL A 81 11.40 -11.40 -17.86
CA VAL A 81 11.60 -12.39 -18.93
C VAL A 81 10.25 -12.75 -19.54
N LEU A 82 10.13 -12.57 -20.85
CA LEU A 82 8.97 -12.99 -21.63
C LEU A 82 9.08 -14.50 -21.94
N GLU A 83 8.07 -15.28 -21.58
CA GLU A 83 7.92 -16.68 -21.92
C GLU A 83 6.67 -16.86 -22.77
N LEU A 84 6.83 -17.38 -23.99
CA LEU A 84 5.71 -17.74 -24.85
C LEU A 84 5.08 -19.05 -24.39
N VAL A 85 3.76 -19.15 -24.52
CA VAL A 85 3.04 -20.38 -24.18
C VAL A 85 3.04 -21.32 -25.37
N HIS A 86 3.33 -22.61 -25.12
CA HIS A 86 3.26 -23.69 -26.10
C HIS A 86 2.07 -24.58 -25.77
N THR A 87 1.40 -25.04 -26.79
CA THR A 87 0.38 -26.10 -26.72
C THR A 87 1.00 -27.37 -27.26
N LYS A 88 0.65 -28.52 -26.67
CA LYS A 88 1.01 -29.82 -27.24
C LYS A 88 -0.02 -30.17 -28.31
N ALA A 89 0.43 -30.44 -29.51
CA ALA A 89 -0.41 -31.05 -30.54
C ALA A 89 -0.60 -32.54 -30.24
N ASP A 90 -1.62 -33.17 -30.84
CA ASP A 90 -1.93 -34.60 -30.65
C ASP A 90 -0.79 -35.52 -31.13
N ASP A 91 0.11 -35.04 -31.99
CA ASP A 91 1.33 -35.68 -32.47
C ASP A 91 2.54 -35.57 -31.53
N GLY A 92 2.37 -34.82 -30.41
CA GLY A 92 3.41 -34.65 -29.38
C GLY A 92 4.36 -33.48 -29.59
N ASP A 93 4.30 -32.80 -30.74
CA ASP A 93 5.11 -31.61 -31.00
C ASP A 93 4.55 -30.38 -30.24
N ALA A 94 5.44 -29.60 -29.63
CA ALA A 94 5.09 -28.37 -28.90
C ALA A 94 5.05 -27.19 -29.89
N THR A 95 3.85 -26.69 -30.18
CA THR A 95 3.65 -25.51 -31.01
C THR A 95 3.30 -24.27 -30.16
N LEU A 96 3.60 -23.06 -30.66
CA LEU A 96 3.18 -21.84 -30.00
C LEU A 96 1.66 -21.74 -29.94
N ALA A 97 1.11 -21.40 -28.77
CA ALA A 97 -0.33 -21.19 -28.58
C ALA A 97 -0.89 -20.10 -29.51
N LEU A 98 -0.06 -19.13 -29.90
CA LEU A 98 -0.34 -18.17 -30.98
C LEU A 98 0.85 -18.20 -31.94
N PRO A 99 0.65 -18.61 -33.23
CA PRO A 99 1.73 -18.75 -34.20
C PRO A 99 2.54 -17.46 -34.38
N GLN A 100 3.84 -17.60 -34.62
CA GLN A 100 4.71 -16.48 -34.94
C GLN A 100 4.29 -15.84 -36.26
N GLY A 101 4.38 -14.50 -36.34
CA GLY A 101 3.99 -13.73 -37.50
C GLY A 101 2.48 -13.44 -37.62
N THR A 102 1.68 -13.94 -36.65
CA THR A 102 0.25 -13.59 -36.58
C THR A 102 0.06 -12.07 -36.46
N THR A 103 -0.88 -11.54 -37.24
CA THR A 103 -1.33 -10.15 -37.10
C THR A 103 -2.41 -10.09 -36.02
N LEU A 104 -2.12 -9.36 -34.93
CA LEU A 104 -3.07 -9.17 -33.82
C LEU A 104 -4.19 -8.23 -34.28
N LEU A 105 -5.42 -8.63 -34.03
CA LEU A 105 -6.59 -7.78 -34.18
C LEU A 105 -6.85 -7.05 -32.86
N ALA A 106 -7.11 -5.75 -32.93
CA ALA A 106 -7.52 -4.97 -31.78
C ALA A 106 -8.87 -5.47 -31.23
N VAL A 107 -9.13 -5.19 -29.98
CA VAL A 107 -10.43 -5.45 -29.34
C VAL A 107 -11.51 -4.61 -30.00
N ASP A 108 -12.61 -5.24 -30.41
CA ASP A 108 -13.80 -4.53 -30.90
C ASP A 108 -14.57 -3.96 -29.70
N ILE A 109 -14.18 -2.74 -29.28
CA ILE A 109 -14.77 -2.06 -28.14
C ILE A 109 -16.27 -1.85 -28.28
N PRO A 110 -16.81 -1.34 -29.41
CA PRO A 110 -18.24 -1.16 -29.59
C PRO A 110 -19.04 -2.46 -29.43
N ALA A 111 -18.61 -3.54 -30.07
CA ALA A 111 -19.29 -4.83 -29.96
C ALA A 111 -19.16 -5.43 -28.54
N MET A 112 -18.00 -5.31 -27.91
CA MET A 112 -17.79 -5.73 -26.51
C MET A 112 -18.74 -4.98 -25.57
N VAL A 113 -18.86 -3.67 -25.70
CA VAL A 113 -19.75 -2.83 -24.85
C VAL A 113 -21.21 -3.22 -25.06
N GLU A 114 -21.66 -3.38 -26.30
CA GLU A 114 -23.05 -3.76 -26.56
C GLU A 114 -23.42 -5.11 -25.95
N ARG A 115 -22.52 -6.09 -25.99
CA ARG A 115 -22.73 -7.42 -25.35
C ARG A 115 -22.83 -7.37 -23.82
N ASN A 116 -22.29 -6.34 -23.19
CA ASN A 116 -22.28 -6.17 -21.72
C ASN A 116 -23.28 -5.13 -21.22
N LYS A 117 -24.07 -4.51 -22.08
CA LYS A 117 -24.90 -3.34 -21.81
C LYS A 117 -25.86 -3.54 -20.64
N ASP A 118 -26.58 -4.67 -20.61
CA ASP A 118 -27.59 -4.93 -19.58
C ASP A 118 -26.94 -5.12 -18.20
N ALA A 119 -25.84 -5.89 -18.13
CA ALA A 119 -25.10 -6.10 -16.89
C ALA A 119 -24.52 -4.78 -16.36
N LEU A 120 -23.92 -3.97 -17.22
CA LEU A 120 -23.37 -2.67 -16.83
C LEU A 120 -24.47 -1.70 -16.36
N SER A 121 -25.63 -1.70 -17.01
CA SER A 121 -26.76 -0.86 -16.59
C SER A 121 -27.26 -1.23 -15.19
N ILE A 122 -27.35 -2.52 -14.88
CA ILE A 122 -27.76 -3.00 -13.56
C ILE A 122 -26.75 -2.54 -12.48
N VAL A 123 -25.47 -2.76 -12.72
CA VAL A 123 -24.40 -2.39 -11.75
C VAL A 123 -24.38 -0.88 -11.52
N GLU A 124 -24.52 -0.09 -12.60
CA GLU A 124 -24.61 1.36 -12.53
C GLU A 124 -25.80 1.82 -11.67
N GLN A 125 -27.02 1.35 -11.99
CA GLN A 125 -28.24 1.76 -11.28
C GLN A 125 -28.19 1.44 -9.80
N ILE A 126 -27.69 0.25 -9.43
CA ILE A 126 -27.51 -0.15 -8.03
C ILE A 126 -26.53 0.81 -7.34
N THR A 127 -25.42 1.14 -7.98
CA THR A 127 -24.38 1.98 -7.40
C THR A 127 -24.83 3.44 -7.28
N VAL A 128 -25.46 3.98 -8.31
CA VAL A 128 -26.05 5.33 -8.30
C VAL A 128 -27.08 5.46 -7.18
N LYS A 129 -27.97 4.45 -7.03
CA LYS A 129 -28.95 4.41 -5.94
C LYS A 129 -28.27 4.38 -4.57
N LYS A 130 -27.25 3.55 -4.37
CA LYS A 130 -26.49 3.47 -3.11
C LYS A 130 -25.86 4.83 -2.76
N ILE A 131 -25.25 5.52 -3.71
CA ILE A 131 -24.64 6.86 -3.54
C ILE A 131 -25.73 7.87 -3.13
N TYR A 132 -26.87 7.88 -3.84
CA TYR A 132 -27.97 8.79 -3.55
C TYR A 132 -28.60 8.54 -2.18
N ASP A 133 -28.85 7.28 -1.82
CA ASP A 133 -29.44 6.91 -0.52
C ASP A 133 -28.51 7.33 0.64
N TYR A 134 -27.19 7.18 0.46
CA TYR A 134 -26.21 7.64 1.43
C TYR A 134 -26.23 9.17 1.57
N TYR A 135 -26.16 9.90 0.46
CA TYR A 135 -26.25 11.35 0.45
C TYR A 135 -27.54 11.83 1.15
N LYS A 136 -28.70 11.28 0.80
CA LYS A 136 -30.00 11.62 1.39
C LYS A 136 -30.01 11.41 2.92
N ARG A 137 -29.34 10.39 3.42
CA ARG A 137 -29.25 10.06 4.87
C ARG A 137 -28.42 11.09 5.64
N TYR A 138 -27.41 11.66 5.01
CA TYR A 138 -26.39 12.48 5.68
C TYR A 138 -26.34 13.95 5.27
N LYS A 139 -27.02 14.39 4.23
CA LYS A 139 -26.93 15.74 3.68
C LYS A 139 -27.22 16.87 4.69
N ASP A 140 -28.08 16.61 5.67
CA ASP A 140 -28.47 17.57 6.70
C ASP A 140 -27.64 17.42 8.00
N LYS A 141 -26.66 16.51 8.00
CA LYS A 141 -25.85 16.17 9.19
C LYS A 141 -24.36 16.43 8.99
N LEU A 142 -23.92 16.51 7.74
CA LEU A 142 -22.51 16.68 7.38
C LEU A 142 -22.29 18.06 6.73
N ASP A 143 -21.10 18.58 6.96
CA ASP A 143 -20.71 19.89 6.42
C ASP A 143 -20.38 19.81 4.92
N CYS A 144 -19.91 18.68 4.44
CA CYS A 144 -19.59 18.49 3.02
C CYS A 144 -19.57 17.03 2.60
N PHE A 145 -19.69 16.84 1.28
CA PHE A 145 -19.37 15.59 0.59
C PHE A 145 -18.26 15.86 -0.42
N HIS A 146 -17.34 14.94 -0.56
CA HIS A 146 -16.30 15.07 -1.58
C HIS A 146 -15.92 13.74 -2.22
N VAL A 147 -15.50 13.78 -3.48
CA VAL A 147 -14.91 12.65 -4.20
C VAL A 147 -13.40 12.70 -4.04
N ALA A 148 -12.82 11.66 -3.45
CA ALA A 148 -11.37 11.50 -3.38
C ALA A 148 -10.84 11.07 -4.76
N PHE A 149 -10.42 12.04 -5.57
CA PHE A 149 -9.97 11.83 -6.94
C PHE A 149 -8.47 11.59 -7.02
N SER A 150 -8.02 10.68 -7.89
CA SER A 150 -6.61 10.34 -8.04
C SER A 150 -6.13 10.23 -9.49
N GLY A 151 -7.02 10.46 -10.48
CA GLY A 151 -6.72 10.27 -11.90
C GLY A 151 -6.52 8.81 -12.33
N GLY A 152 -6.77 7.85 -11.44
CA GLY A 152 -6.77 6.42 -11.76
C GLY A 152 -8.15 5.92 -12.15
N LYS A 153 -8.21 4.77 -12.84
CA LYS A 153 -9.43 4.16 -13.41
C LYS A 153 -10.62 4.12 -12.45
N ASP A 154 -10.36 3.70 -11.20
CA ASP A 154 -11.42 3.54 -10.21
C ASP A 154 -11.98 4.90 -9.75
N SER A 155 -11.14 5.93 -9.62
CA SER A 155 -11.59 7.28 -9.26
C SER A 155 -12.30 8.01 -10.39
N VAL A 156 -11.95 7.72 -11.64
CA VAL A 156 -12.64 8.25 -12.82
C VAL A 156 -14.07 7.67 -12.90
N VAL A 157 -14.22 6.35 -12.77
CA VAL A 157 -15.54 5.69 -12.72
C VAL A 157 -16.36 6.20 -11.53
N LEU A 158 -15.75 6.32 -10.35
CA LEU A 158 -16.43 6.84 -9.16
C LEU A 158 -16.97 8.26 -9.39
N LEU A 159 -16.15 9.16 -9.95
CA LEU A 159 -16.56 10.54 -10.20
C LEU A 159 -17.75 10.60 -11.16
N GLU A 160 -17.74 9.81 -12.24
CA GLU A 160 -18.85 9.72 -13.17
C GLU A 160 -20.14 9.23 -12.48
N LEU A 161 -20.06 8.19 -11.65
CA LEU A 161 -21.21 7.66 -10.91
C LEU A 161 -21.76 8.66 -9.89
N VAL A 162 -20.89 9.44 -9.21
CA VAL A 162 -21.32 10.52 -8.30
C VAL A 162 -21.98 11.65 -9.07
N LYS A 163 -21.45 12.02 -10.25
CA LYS A 163 -22.06 13.00 -11.15
C LYS A 163 -23.47 12.58 -11.61
N ARG A 164 -23.73 11.28 -11.76
CA ARG A 164 -25.07 10.76 -12.11
C ARG A 164 -26.01 10.70 -10.91
N ALA A 165 -25.46 10.44 -9.74
CA ALA A 165 -26.25 10.25 -8.53
C ALA A 165 -26.67 11.55 -7.85
N LEU A 166 -25.83 12.59 -7.89
CA LEU A 166 -25.96 13.78 -7.04
C LEU A 166 -26.04 15.09 -7.83
N PRO A 167 -26.72 16.12 -7.28
CA PRO A 167 -26.65 17.48 -7.81
C PRO A 167 -25.21 18.00 -7.83
N ARG A 168 -24.84 18.72 -8.87
CA ARG A 168 -23.47 19.22 -9.07
C ARG A 168 -22.93 20.10 -7.94
N SER A 169 -23.80 20.86 -7.29
CA SER A 169 -23.45 21.74 -6.16
C SER A 169 -23.41 21.04 -4.80
N SER A 170 -23.71 19.74 -4.73
CA SER A 170 -23.83 19.02 -3.45
C SER A 170 -22.56 18.29 -3.03
N PHE A 171 -21.53 18.31 -3.85
CA PHE A 171 -20.25 17.70 -3.57
C PHE A 171 -19.11 18.47 -4.24
N MET A 172 -17.90 18.29 -3.73
CA MET A 172 -16.68 18.79 -4.36
C MET A 172 -15.77 17.63 -4.74
N VAL A 173 -14.81 17.89 -5.62
CA VAL A 173 -13.74 16.93 -5.97
C VAL A 173 -12.45 17.37 -5.32
N VAL A 174 -11.75 16.47 -4.65
CA VAL A 174 -10.47 16.76 -3.99
C VAL A 174 -9.39 15.82 -4.54
N PHE A 175 -8.41 16.38 -5.22
CA PHE A 175 -7.20 15.69 -5.65
C PHE A 175 -6.08 15.92 -4.65
N GLY A 176 -5.58 14.82 -4.04
CA GLY A 176 -4.38 14.88 -3.19
C GLY A 176 -3.13 14.88 -4.06
N ASP A 177 -2.64 16.05 -4.42
CA ASP A 177 -1.44 16.23 -5.22
C ASP A 177 -0.19 15.95 -4.38
N THR A 178 0.41 14.78 -4.58
CA THR A 178 1.62 14.41 -3.85
C THR A 178 2.88 15.07 -4.41
N GLY A 179 2.82 15.66 -5.59
CA GLY A 179 4.00 16.11 -6.34
C GLY A 179 4.86 14.97 -6.89
N MET A 180 4.40 13.71 -6.72
CA MET A 180 5.09 12.48 -7.11
C MET A 180 4.28 11.61 -8.09
N GLU A 181 3.18 12.12 -8.63
CA GLU A 181 2.34 11.38 -9.58
C GLU A 181 3.01 11.29 -10.95
N PHE A 182 2.57 10.34 -11.79
CA PHE A 182 2.98 10.28 -13.19
C PHE A 182 2.58 11.54 -13.95
N SER A 183 3.40 11.99 -14.89
CA SER A 183 3.05 13.10 -15.80
C SER A 183 1.70 12.86 -16.51
N ASP A 184 1.41 11.63 -16.90
CA ASP A 184 0.12 11.23 -17.49
C ASP A 184 -1.05 11.40 -16.50
N THR A 185 -0.83 11.23 -15.21
CA THR A 185 -1.85 11.48 -14.20
C THR A 185 -2.24 12.96 -14.14
N TYR A 186 -1.26 13.86 -14.20
CA TYR A 186 -1.54 15.30 -14.20
C TYR A 186 -2.37 15.72 -15.42
N ARG A 187 -2.17 15.11 -16.59
CA ARG A 187 -3.03 15.36 -17.76
C ARG A 187 -4.48 14.97 -17.51
N ILE A 188 -4.73 13.84 -16.88
CA ILE A 188 -6.10 13.44 -16.51
C ILE A 188 -6.69 14.41 -15.47
N ILE A 189 -5.88 14.85 -14.50
CA ILE A 189 -6.33 15.83 -13.50
C ILE A 189 -6.72 17.17 -14.16
N ASP A 190 -5.88 17.68 -15.07
CA ASP A 190 -6.16 18.93 -15.78
C ASP A 190 -7.43 18.83 -16.62
N GLN A 191 -7.64 17.70 -17.31
CA GLN A 191 -8.83 17.41 -18.10
C GLN A 191 -10.08 17.36 -17.23
N GLU A 192 -10.06 16.58 -16.14
CA GLU A 192 -11.22 16.43 -15.26
C GLU A 192 -11.54 17.73 -14.48
N GLU A 193 -10.53 18.50 -14.08
CA GLU A 193 -10.73 19.82 -13.47
C GLU A 193 -11.44 20.77 -14.45
N ALA A 194 -11.06 20.76 -15.74
CA ALA A 194 -11.70 21.56 -16.76
C ALA A 194 -13.17 21.13 -16.99
N ILE A 195 -13.45 19.82 -17.00
CA ILE A 195 -14.80 19.27 -17.10
C ILE A 195 -15.62 19.67 -15.87
N CYS A 196 -15.11 19.48 -14.67
CA CYS A 196 -15.78 19.86 -13.43
C CYS A 196 -16.13 21.35 -13.39
N ARG A 197 -15.19 22.22 -13.81
CA ARG A 197 -15.43 23.67 -13.91
C ARG A 197 -16.56 24.00 -14.87
N LYS A 198 -16.63 23.34 -16.03
CA LYS A 198 -17.71 23.49 -17.01
C LYS A 198 -19.05 23.03 -16.42
N ASP A 199 -19.04 21.95 -15.64
CA ASP A 199 -20.23 21.36 -15.03
C ASP A 199 -20.68 22.07 -13.74
N GLY A 200 -19.95 23.10 -13.28
CA GLY A 200 -20.23 23.81 -12.04
C GLY A 200 -19.91 22.99 -10.77
N ILE A 201 -18.97 22.06 -10.87
CA ILE A 201 -18.48 21.26 -9.74
C ILE A 201 -17.18 21.86 -9.22
N GLU A 202 -17.09 22.08 -7.92
CA GLU A 202 -15.84 22.55 -7.29
C GLU A 202 -14.77 21.49 -7.35
N PHE A 203 -13.58 21.85 -7.84
CA PHE A 203 -12.41 20.98 -7.91
C PHE A 203 -11.24 21.62 -7.16
N HIS A 204 -10.69 20.91 -6.18
CA HIS A 204 -9.60 21.40 -5.34
C HIS A 204 -8.36 20.50 -5.42
N ARG A 205 -7.20 21.11 -5.66
CA ARG A 205 -5.89 20.46 -5.54
C ARG A 205 -5.34 20.70 -4.15
N ALA A 206 -5.12 19.62 -3.43
CA ALA A 206 -4.60 19.64 -2.07
C ALA A 206 -3.13 19.16 -2.07
N ARG A 207 -2.20 20.09 -1.87
CA ARG A 207 -0.76 19.81 -1.91
C ARG A 207 -0.10 20.14 -0.58
N SER A 208 0.90 19.31 -0.21
CA SER A 208 1.78 19.61 0.92
C SER A 208 2.60 20.87 0.67
N HIS A 209 2.92 21.60 1.74
CA HIS A 209 3.89 22.70 1.68
C HIS A 209 5.33 22.21 1.48
N PHE A 210 5.59 20.91 1.71
CA PHE A 210 6.89 20.31 1.41
C PHE A 210 7.04 20.01 -0.08
N ASP A 211 8.22 20.29 -0.61
CA ASP A 211 8.68 19.64 -1.83
C ASP A 211 8.89 18.14 -1.58
N PRO A 212 8.51 17.25 -2.51
CA PRO A 212 8.71 15.81 -2.34
C PRO A 212 10.16 15.41 -2.06
N MET A 213 11.14 16.01 -2.76
CA MET A 213 12.55 15.65 -2.60
C MET A 213 13.08 16.10 -1.23
N ASP A 214 12.69 17.29 -0.77
CA ASP A 214 13.06 17.79 0.56
C ASP A 214 12.49 16.92 1.66
N SER A 215 11.25 16.46 1.48
CA SER A 215 10.65 15.52 2.43
C SER A 215 11.36 14.16 2.44
N TRP A 216 11.83 13.66 1.28
CA TRP A 216 12.64 12.43 1.23
C TRP A 216 13.98 12.59 1.95
N ARG A 217 14.63 13.76 1.82
CA ARG A 217 15.85 14.08 2.58
C ARG A 217 15.57 14.19 4.08
N LEU A 218 14.44 14.78 4.44
CA LEU A 218 14.07 14.95 5.85
C LEU A 218 13.72 13.64 6.54
N PHE A 219 12.86 12.80 5.91
CA PHE A 219 12.34 11.56 6.49
C PHE A 219 13.15 10.31 6.15
N GLY A 220 14.03 10.39 5.16
CA GLY A 220 14.59 9.24 4.48
C GLY A 220 13.57 8.59 3.52
N PRO A 221 14.01 7.71 2.60
CA PRO A 221 13.13 7.06 1.63
C PRO A 221 11.94 6.37 2.31
N PRO A 222 10.70 6.52 1.81
CA PRO A 222 9.54 5.81 2.38
C PRO A 222 9.67 4.31 2.15
N SER A 223 9.03 3.50 2.99
CA SER A 223 9.08 2.04 2.90
C SER A 223 7.70 1.41 3.13
N ASN A 224 7.62 0.09 3.05
CA ASN A 224 6.38 -0.64 3.33
C ASN A 224 5.78 -0.34 4.71
N VAL A 225 6.63 -0.11 5.70
CA VAL A 225 6.24 0.18 7.09
C VAL A 225 6.37 1.66 7.44
N LEU A 226 7.24 2.42 6.76
CA LEU A 226 7.45 3.84 6.98
C LEU A 226 6.74 4.66 5.88
N ARG A 227 5.42 4.65 5.93
CA ARG A 227 4.55 5.26 4.91
C ARG A 227 4.23 6.74 5.18
N TRP A 228 5.18 7.47 5.74
CA TRP A 228 5.03 8.89 6.06
C TRP A 228 4.56 9.72 4.85
N CYS A 229 4.99 9.36 3.63
CA CYS A 229 4.63 10.05 2.39
C CYS A 229 3.11 10.12 2.16
N CYS A 230 2.36 9.05 2.47
CA CYS A 230 0.90 9.07 2.34
C CYS A 230 0.24 10.05 3.31
N SER A 231 0.77 10.18 4.53
CA SER A 231 0.24 11.11 5.53
C SER A 231 0.61 12.56 5.22
N VAL A 232 1.87 12.81 4.84
CA VAL A 232 2.42 14.16 4.62
C VAL A 232 1.97 14.77 3.30
N HIS A 233 1.90 13.97 2.22
CA HIS A 233 1.62 14.48 0.88
C HIS A 233 0.20 14.20 0.38
N LYS A 234 -0.57 13.33 1.05
CA LYS A 234 -1.90 12.98 0.57
C LYS A 234 -2.99 13.30 1.58
N SER A 235 -3.05 12.60 2.73
CA SER A 235 -4.19 12.75 3.63
C SER A 235 -4.20 14.06 4.41
N ALA A 236 -3.07 14.52 4.94
CA ALA A 236 -3.05 15.77 5.67
C ALA A 236 -3.37 17.00 4.79
N PRO A 237 -2.77 17.16 3.59
CA PRO A 237 -3.14 18.26 2.70
C PRO A 237 -4.62 18.28 2.30
N GLN A 238 -5.23 17.11 2.04
CA GLN A 238 -6.66 17.04 1.72
C GLN A 238 -7.52 17.56 2.86
N THR A 239 -7.25 17.12 4.10
CA THR A 239 -7.98 17.61 5.27
C THR A 239 -7.85 19.11 5.46
N LEU A 240 -6.62 19.61 5.37
CA LEU A 240 -6.35 21.05 5.56
C LEU A 240 -7.00 21.88 4.46
N LYS A 241 -6.99 21.38 3.20
CA LYS A 241 -7.65 22.06 2.08
C LYS A 241 -9.17 22.14 2.25
N ILE A 242 -9.80 21.06 2.72
CA ILE A 242 -11.25 21.07 2.99
C ILE A 242 -11.58 22.05 4.12
N ARG A 243 -10.77 22.11 5.20
CA ARG A 243 -10.93 23.12 6.27
C ARG A 243 -10.84 24.55 5.75
N GLU A 244 -9.88 24.79 4.87
CA GLU A 244 -9.70 26.11 4.22
C GLU A 244 -10.94 26.48 3.40
N VAL A 245 -11.43 25.55 2.54
CA VAL A 245 -12.59 25.77 1.68
C VAL A 245 -13.86 26.03 2.49
N LEU A 246 -14.08 25.27 3.57
CA LEU A 246 -15.24 25.41 4.43
C LEU A 246 -15.09 26.52 5.50
N ALA A 247 -13.91 27.12 5.64
CA ALA A 247 -13.55 28.00 6.75
C ALA A 247 -13.91 27.41 8.13
N LYS A 248 -13.80 26.08 8.29
CA LYS A 248 -14.23 25.32 9.46
C LYS A 248 -13.18 24.29 9.89
N GLY A 249 -12.56 24.49 11.05
CA GLY A 249 -11.49 23.62 11.57
C GLY A 249 -11.97 22.24 12.04
N ASP A 250 -13.18 22.14 12.53
CA ASP A 250 -13.84 20.96 13.12
C ASP A 250 -14.91 20.35 12.21
N TYR A 251 -14.80 20.54 10.89
CA TYR A 251 -15.77 20.01 9.94
C TYR A 251 -15.93 18.49 10.05
N VAL A 252 -17.12 18.01 9.78
CA VAL A 252 -17.45 16.60 9.62
C VAL A 252 -17.98 16.40 8.22
N GLY A 253 -17.25 15.65 7.40
CA GLY A 253 -17.62 15.40 6.02
C GLY A 253 -17.67 13.90 5.68
N ALA A 254 -18.08 13.61 4.45
CA ALA A 254 -18.01 12.26 3.88
C ALA A 254 -17.20 12.27 2.59
N ASP A 255 -16.26 11.32 2.48
CA ASP A 255 -15.53 11.06 1.25
C ASP A 255 -16.11 9.84 0.49
N PHE A 256 -16.33 10.01 -0.81
CA PHE A 256 -16.56 8.91 -1.72
C PHE A 256 -15.21 8.42 -2.22
N VAL A 257 -14.93 7.11 -2.05
CA VAL A 257 -13.62 6.52 -2.33
C VAL A 257 -13.75 5.34 -3.29
N GLY A 258 -12.97 5.35 -4.35
CA GLY A 258 -12.92 4.29 -5.36
C GLY A 258 -12.11 3.06 -4.90
N VAL A 259 -12.46 2.47 -3.77
CA VAL A 259 -11.83 1.25 -3.24
C VAL A 259 -12.65 0.04 -3.67
N ARG A 260 -11.96 -1.03 -4.09
CA ARG A 260 -12.56 -2.33 -4.42
C ARG A 260 -12.01 -3.43 -3.53
N ALA A 261 -12.88 -4.36 -3.10
CA ALA A 261 -12.51 -5.47 -2.23
C ALA A 261 -11.44 -6.38 -2.86
N GLN A 262 -11.52 -6.59 -4.18
CA GLN A 262 -10.63 -7.48 -4.92
C GLN A 262 -9.19 -6.96 -5.11
N GLU A 263 -8.92 -5.67 -4.87
CA GLU A 263 -7.57 -5.12 -5.09
C GLU A 263 -6.49 -5.68 -4.15
N SER A 264 -6.87 -6.19 -2.99
CA SER A 264 -5.96 -6.86 -2.05
C SER A 264 -6.72 -7.52 -0.91
N VAL A 265 -6.12 -8.54 -0.28
CA VAL A 265 -6.66 -9.23 0.90
C VAL A 265 -7.05 -8.23 2.02
N ARG A 266 -6.23 -7.21 2.24
CA ARG A 266 -6.53 -6.17 3.24
C ARG A 266 -7.78 -5.35 2.91
N ARG A 267 -8.09 -5.16 1.62
CA ARG A 267 -9.28 -4.41 1.19
C ARG A 267 -10.54 -5.26 1.16
N ALA A 268 -10.40 -6.58 1.11
CA ALA A 268 -11.52 -7.51 1.21
C ALA A 268 -12.31 -7.36 2.53
N ASP A 269 -11.62 -6.94 3.60
CA ASP A 269 -12.22 -6.69 4.92
C ASP A 269 -12.82 -5.27 5.07
N TYR A 270 -12.83 -4.45 4.00
CA TYR A 270 -13.40 -3.10 4.08
C TYR A 270 -14.92 -3.16 4.09
N GLU A 271 -15.50 -2.26 4.87
CA GLU A 271 -16.95 -2.06 4.90
C GLU A 271 -17.37 -1.04 3.84
N TYR A 272 -18.60 -1.13 3.40
CA TYR A 272 -19.20 -0.20 2.46
C TYR A 272 -19.23 1.23 3.02
N GLU A 273 -19.62 1.38 4.27
CA GLU A 273 -19.59 2.63 5.03
C GLU A 273 -18.65 2.48 6.23
N ASN A 274 -17.86 3.52 6.53
CA ASN A 274 -17.08 3.54 7.75
C ASN A 274 -16.94 4.96 8.32
N TYR A 275 -16.62 5.04 9.63
CA TYR A 275 -16.36 6.28 10.32
C TYR A 275 -14.98 6.25 10.97
N GLY A 276 -14.16 7.24 10.66
CA GLY A 276 -12.86 7.44 11.29
C GLY A 276 -11.77 6.44 10.92
N LYS A 277 -12.02 5.42 10.08
CA LYS A 277 -11.02 4.42 9.69
C LYS A 277 -9.94 4.99 8.78
N LYS A 278 -10.33 5.80 7.78
CA LYS A 278 -9.40 6.44 6.84
C LYS A 278 -8.90 7.76 7.40
N GLN A 279 -9.80 8.59 7.89
CA GLN A 279 -9.52 9.89 8.48
C GLN A 279 -10.37 10.09 9.72
N ARG A 280 -9.74 10.47 10.84
CA ARG A 280 -10.43 10.61 12.13
C ARG A 280 -11.49 11.69 12.07
N GLY A 281 -12.70 11.35 12.53
CA GLY A 281 -13.84 12.27 12.54
C GLY A 281 -14.54 12.44 11.21
N GLN A 282 -14.18 11.67 10.17
CA GLN A 282 -14.79 11.72 8.86
C GLN A 282 -15.49 10.41 8.50
N TYR A 283 -16.55 10.51 7.72
CA TYR A 283 -17.22 9.36 7.11
C TYR A 283 -16.57 9.01 5.78
N SER A 284 -16.59 7.74 5.41
CA SER A 284 -16.18 7.26 4.09
C SER A 284 -17.21 6.32 3.53
N LEU A 285 -17.53 6.47 2.25
CA LEU A 285 -18.34 5.55 1.48
C LEU A 285 -17.50 4.96 0.34
N ASN A 286 -17.58 3.62 0.17
CA ASN A 286 -16.87 2.87 -0.86
C ASN A 286 -17.85 2.32 -1.91
N PRO A 287 -18.39 3.14 -2.84
CA PRO A 287 -19.45 2.70 -3.74
C PRO A 287 -19.03 1.57 -4.69
N LEU A 288 -17.73 1.51 -5.01
CA LEU A 288 -17.15 0.51 -5.91
C LEU A 288 -16.65 -0.75 -5.19
N LEU A 289 -16.92 -0.93 -3.90
CA LEU A 289 -16.34 -2.02 -3.10
C LEU A 289 -16.56 -3.40 -3.72
N GLU A 290 -17.74 -3.63 -4.29
CA GLU A 290 -18.13 -4.89 -4.91
C GLU A 290 -17.86 -4.97 -6.43
N TRP A 291 -17.28 -3.91 -7.03
CA TRP A 291 -16.98 -3.92 -8.45
C TRP A 291 -15.73 -4.74 -8.77
N SER A 292 -15.78 -5.52 -9.83
CA SER A 292 -14.62 -6.21 -10.41
C SER A 292 -13.79 -5.27 -11.29
N SER A 293 -12.56 -5.66 -11.60
CA SER A 293 -11.73 -4.92 -12.55
C SER A 293 -12.31 -4.97 -13.97
N ALA A 294 -12.99 -6.06 -14.33
CA ALA A 294 -13.67 -6.19 -15.61
C ALA A 294 -14.80 -5.15 -15.74
N GLU A 295 -15.66 -5.03 -14.72
CA GLU A 295 -16.75 -4.04 -14.70
C GLU A 295 -16.20 -2.60 -14.80
N ILE A 296 -15.09 -2.28 -14.10
CA ILE A 296 -14.44 -0.96 -14.19
C ILE A 296 -13.99 -0.66 -15.63
N TRP A 297 -13.28 -1.57 -16.29
CA TRP A 297 -12.79 -1.34 -17.64
C TRP A 297 -13.92 -1.26 -18.66
N LEU A 298 -14.89 -2.15 -18.57
CA LEU A 298 -16.07 -2.13 -19.44
C LEU A 298 -16.86 -0.84 -19.28
N TYR A 299 -17.02 -0.34 -18.04
CA TYR A 299 -17.70 0.92 -17.77
C TYR A 299 -16.94 2.13 -18.33
N ILE A 300 -15.60 2.12 -18.25
CA ILE A 300 -14.74 3.15 -18.86
C ILE A 300 -14.97 3.16 -20.39
N PHE A 301 -14.92 2.01 -21.03
CA PHE A 301 -15.13 1.92 -22.48
C PHE A 301 -16.56 2.29 -22.90
N ALA A 302 -17.56 1.84 -22.15
CA ALA A 302 -18.97 2.11 -22.44
C ALA A 302 -19.33 3.60 -22.35
N ASN A 303 -18.66 4.34 -21.48
CA ASN A 303 -18.92 5.77 -21.27
C ASN A 303 -17.83 6.68 -21.85
N ALA A 304 -16.91 6.14 -22.63
CA ALA A 304 -15.77 6.85 -23.22
C ALA A 304 -15.02 7.71 -22.19
N LEU A 305 -14.85 7.18 -20.97
CA LEU A 305 -14.18 7.90 -19.88
C LEU A 305 -12.67 7.99 -20.16
N PRO A 306 -11.99 9.01 -19.66
CA PRO A 306 -10.57 9.20 -19.89
C PRO A 306 -9.75 8.06 -19.28
N ILE A 307 -8.82 7.53 -20.06
CA ILE A 307 -7.88 6.48 -19.65
C ILE A 307 -6.51 7.11 -19.42
N ASN A 308 -5.99 6.98 -18.22
CA ASN A 308 -4.62 7.41 -17.93
C ASN A 308 -3.62 6.58 -18.75
N ASP A 309 -2.77 7.25 -19.52
CA ASP A 309 -1.82 6.59 -20.42
C ASP A 309 -0.79 5.72 -19.69
N ALA A 310 -0.63 5.90 -18.38
CA ALA A 310 0.17 4.98 -17.57
C ALA A 310 -0.31 3.52 -17.68
N TYR A 311 -1.62 3.29 -17.82
CA TYR A 311 -2.17 1.94 -18.05
C TYR A 311 -1.77 1.37 -19.41
N LYS A 312 -1.74 2.22 -20.44
CA LYS A 312 -1.33 1.83 -21.80
C LYS A 312 0.15 1.44 -21.88
N LYS A 313 0.96 1.98 -20.94
CA LYS A 313 2.40 1.69 -20.79
C LYS A 313 2.68 0.52 -19.83
N GLY A 314 1.70 -0.32 -19.53
CA GLY A 314 1.88 -1.55 -18.73
C GLY A 314 1.70 -1.38 -17.22
N ASN A 315 1.40 -0.18 -16.72
CA ASN A 315 1.16 0.01 -15.29
C ASN A 315 -0.22 -0.53 -14.90
N SER A 316 -0.28 -1.30 -13.82
CA SER A 316 -1.55 -1.80 -13.27
C SER A 316 -2.29 -0.76 -12.43
N ARG A 317 -1.61 0.30 -12.01
CA ARG A 317 -2.15 1.41 -11.20
C ARG A 317 -1.55 2.73 -11.61
N ALA A 318 -2.37 3.77 -11.72
CA ALA A 318 -1.93 5.15 -11.70
C ALA A 318 -1.70 5.57 -10.25
N GLY A 319 -0.52 6.11 -9.94
CA GLY A 319 -0.12 6.50 -8.59
C GLY A 319 1.26 7.14 -8.58
N CYS A 320 1.93 7.17 -7.43
CA CYS A 320 3.24 7.80 -7.29
C CYS A 320 4.31 7.07 -8.12
N LEU A 321 5.21 7.84 -8.72
CA LEU A 321 6.36 7.41 -9.54
C LEU A 321 7.15 6.27 -8.89
N LEU A 322 7.51 6.43 -7.62
CA LEU A 322 8.28 5.44 -6.86
C LEU A 322 7.56 5.12 -5.55
N CYS A 323 6.56 4.24 -5.63
CA CYS A 323 5.75 3.84 -4.48
C CYS A 323 6.34 2.60 -3.80
N PRO A 324 6.60 2.61 -2.48
CA PRO A 324 7.12 1.44 -1.76
C PRO A 324 6.14 0.25 -1.71
N MET A 325 4.87 0.47 -2.09
CA MET A 325 3.87 -0.60 -2.22
C MET A 325 3.86 -1.24 -3.62
N GLY A 326 4.76 -0.82 -4.51
CA GLY A 326 5.06 -1.45 -5.78
C GLY A 326 6.05 -2.60 -5.59
N GLY A 327 6.74 -2.96 -6.65
CA GLY A 327 7.81 -3.95 -6.66
C GLY A 327 7.85 -4.78 -7.95
N GLY A 328 9.01 -5.40 -8.20
CA GLY A 328 9.21 -6.31 -9.32
C GLY A 328 8.89 -5.69 -10.67
N LYS A 329 8.10 -6.40 -11.48
CA LYS A 329 7.72 -5.95 -12.83
C LYS A 329 7.01 -4.58 -12.85
N ALA A 330 6.27 -4.23 -11.80
CA ALA A 330 5.58 -2.94 -11.75
C ALA A 330 6.57 -1.77 -11.70
N ASP A 331 7.70 -1.94 -11.02
CA ASP A 331 8.75 -0.93 -10.98
C ASP A 331 9.47 -0.84 -12.33
N TYR A 332 9.65 -1.96 -13.05
CA TYR A 332 10.16 -1.95 -14.42
C TYR A 332 9.28 -1.12 -15.36
N PHE A 333 7.97 -1.37 -15.38
CA PHE A 333 7.04 -0.62 -16.24
C PHE A 333 7.03 0.88 -15.92
N ARG A 334 7.11 1.23 -14.63
CA ARG A 334 7.22 2.63 -14.21
C ARG A 334 8.51 3.27 -14.70
N HIS A 335 9.64 2.63 -14.45
CA HIS A 335 10.94 3.17 -14.84
C HIS A 335 11.08 3.25 -16.37
N ALA A 336 10.61 2.24 -17.11
CA ALA A 336 10.62 2.26 -18.56
C ALA A 336 9.77 3.42 -19.15
N ALA A 337 8.66 3.77 -18.49
CA ALA A 337 7.78 4.85 -18.93
C ALA A 337 8.19 6.23 -18.42
N TYR A 338 8.79 6.34 -17.23
CA TYR A 338 9.03 7.59 -16.50
C TYR A 338 10.44 7.63 -15.88
N GLY A 339 11.45 7.05 -16.56
CA GLY A 339 12.81 6.89 -16.03
C GLY A 339 13.40 8.19 -15.52
N LYS A 340 13.37 9.26 -16.32
CA LYS A 340 13.95 10.56 -15.94
C LYS A 340 13.35 11.14 -14.65
N GLU A 341 12.04 10.97 -14.46
CA GLU A 341 11.37 11.44 -13.24
C GLU A 341 11.70 10.53 -12.04
N ILE A 342 11.84 9.22 -12.26
CA ILE A 342 12.17 8.24 -11.22
C ILE A 342 13.64 8.33 -10.82
N ASP A 343 14.55 8.59 -11.74
CA ASP A 343 15.99 8.66 -11.49
C ASP A 343 16.33 9.69 -10.42
N ARG A 344 15.60 10.80 -10.36
CA ARG A 344 15.76 11.81 -9.30
C ARG A 344 15.56 11.22 -7.89
N TYR A 345 14.60 10.30 -7.73
CA TYR A 345 14.35 9.63 -6.46
C TYR A 345 15.39 8.55 -6.15
N THR A 346 15.80 7.79 -7.16
CA THR A 346 16.85 6.78 -6.99
C THR A 346 18.19 7.42 -6.64
N ASP A 347 18.51 8.57 -7.23
CA ASP A 347 19.71 9.34 -6.89
C ASP A 347 19.64 9.86 -5.45
N THR A 348 18.47 10.33 -5.02
CA THR A 348 18.28 10.71 -3.61
C THR A 348 18.44 9.52 -2.66
N ILE A 349 18.01 8.32 -3.05
CA ILE A 349 18.25 7.11 -2.24
C ILE A 349 19.76 6.85 -2.14
N ARG A 350 20.52 6.94 -3.26
CA ARG A 350 21.97 6.79 -3.27
C ARG A 350 22.69 7.82 -2.41
N GLU A 351 22.19 9.06 -2.40
CA GLU A 351 22.69 10.14 -1.55
C GLU A 351 22.50 9.82 -0.06
N LEU A 352 21.33 9.31 0.31
CA LEU A 352 20.89 9.20 1.70
C LEU A 352 21.26 7.88 2.39
N ILE A 353 21.42 6.79 1.65
CA ILE A 353 21.59 5.45 2.21
C ILE A 353 23.07 5.06 2.27
N ASP A 354 23.49 4.54 3.42
CA ASP A 354 24.82 3.98 3.64
C ASP A 354 24.80 2.46 3.39
N ASP A 355 25.01 2.07 2.16
CA ASP A 355 25.11 0.67 1.73
C ASP A 355 26.28 0.47 0.76
N LYS A 356 27.10 -0.55 1.02
CA LYS A 356 28.29 -0.85 0.20
C LYS A 356 27.96 -1.27 -1.23
N SER A 357 26.75 -1.79 -1.44
CA SER A 357 26.23 -2.25 -2.73
C SER A 357 25.05 -1.40 -3.18
N ILE A 358 25.18 -0.08 -3.06
CA ILE A 358 24.07 0.88 -3.21
C ILE A 358 23.30 0.74 -4.53
N ASP A 359 23.95 0.46 -5.65
CA ASP A 359 23.26 0.29 -6.93
C ASP A 359 22.40 -0.97 -6.95
N THR A 360 22.91 -2.07 -6.43
CA THR A 360 22.13 -3.31 -6.26
C THR A 360 20.99 -3.12 -5.25
N TYR A 361 21.25 -2.40 -4.17
CA TYR A 361 20.25 -2.04 -3.17
C TYR A 361 19.10 -1.23 -3.79
N VAL A 362 19.41 -0.24 -4.62
CA VAL A 362 18.41 0.58 -5.33
C VAL A 362 17.65 -0.26 -6.35
N THR A 363 18.37 -0.98 -7.23
CA THR A 363 17.76 -1.76 -8.31
C THR A 363 16.83 -2.84 -7.80
N ASN A 364 17.18 -3.51 -6.71
CA ASN A 364 16.38 -4.57 -6.10
C ASN A 364 15.34 -4.04 -5.09
N GLY A 365 15.20 -2.73 -4.93
CA GLY A 365 14.23 -2.13 -4.02
C GLY A 365 14.54 -2.38 -2.54
N GLY A 366 15.81 -2.50 -2.14
CA GLY A 366 16.22 -2.74 -0.74
C GLY A 366 15.67 -1.70 0.24
N TRP A 367 15.56 -0.44 -0.22
CA TRP A 367 14.98 0.67 0.53
C TRP A 367 13.51 0.45 0.92
N ILE A 368 12.75 -0.36 0.18
CA ILE A 368 11.34 -0.68 0.46
C ILE A 368 11.16 -1.40 1.79
N SER A 369 12.18 -2.15 2.23
CA SER A 369 12.17 -2.89 3.50
C SER A 369 12.76 -2.13 4.68
N ARG A 370 13.17 -0.85 4.53
CA ARG A 370 13.66 0.01 5.60
C ARG A 370 12.64 0.10 6.76
N ARG A 371 13.11 -0.04 8.00
CA ARG A 371 12.24 -0.05 9.21
C ARG A 371 12.56 1.06 10.22
N ASN A 372 13.68 1.73 10.07
CA ASN A 372 14.18 2.76 10.98
C ASN A 372 15.26 3.60 10.29
N GLY A 373 15.91 4.47 11.03
CA GLY A 373 16.93 5.39 10.50
C GLY A 373 18.36 4.85 10.47
N ARG A 374 18.59 3.54 10.72
CA ARG A 374 19.96 2.98 10.78
C ARG A 374 20.75 3.15 9.50
N ASP A 375 20.08 2.92 8.37
CA ASP A 375 20.72 2.92 7.05
C ASP A 375 20.84 4.33 6.45
N ILE A 376 20.41 5.37 7.18
CA ILE A 376 20.50 6.77 6.74
C ILE A 376 21.88 7.33 7.11
N LYS A 377 22.63 7.81 6.12
CA LYS A 377 23.95 8.43 6.32
C LYS A 377 23.90 9.58 7.33
N GLY A 378 24.81 9.55 8.30
CA GLY A 378 24.94 10.62 9.29
C GLY A 378 23.75 10.78 10.24
N ASN A 379 22.81 9.85 10.26
CA ASN A 379 21.67 9.92 11.18
C ASN A 379 22.13 9.66 12.62
N VAL A 380 21.94 10.67 13.46
CA VAL A 380 22.25 10.64 14.90
C VAL A 380 20.95 10.86 15.66
N SER A 381 20.76 10.08 16.73
CA SER A 381 19.56 10.22 17.56
C SER A 381 19.50 11.60 18.24
N ASN A 382 18.39 12.31 18.02
CA ASN A 382 18.08 13.55 18.73
C ASN A 382 17.17 13.31 19.95
N TYR A 383 16.97 12.04 20.33
CA TYR A 383 16.19 11.64 21.49
C TYR A 383 16.85 10.41 22.15
N ILE A 384 17.24 10.56 23.41
CA ILE A 384 17.94 9.53 24.18
C ILE A 384 17.14 9.24 25.44
N GLU A 385 16.90 7.96 25.72
CA GLU A 385 16.30 7.51 26.97
C GLU A 385 17.35 6.85 27.86
N GLU A 386 17.39 7.25 29.12
CA GLU A 386 18.26 6.65 30.15
C GLU A 386 17.48 6.47 31.46
N VAL A 387 17.63 5.33 32.09
CA VAL A 387 17.10 5.09 33.44
C VAL A 387 18.26 5.15 34.43
N LYS A 388 18.23 6.13 35.32
CA LYS A 388 19.28 6.37 36.30
C LYS A 388 18.68 6.97 37.58
N ASP A 389 19.22 6.62 38.74
CA ASP A 389 18.88 7.17 40.07
C ASP A 389 17.36 7.22 40.36
N GLY A 390 16.64 6.17 39.96
CA GLY A 390 15.17 6.06 40.15
C GLY A 390 14.33 6.90 39.20
N TYR A 391 14.94 7.50 38.15
CA TYR A 391 14.25 8.30 37.17
C TYR A 391 14.49 7.78 35.75
N LEU A 392 13.47 7.96 34.90
CA LEU A 392 13.57 7.84 33.44
C LEU A 392 13.86 9.24 32.87
N TYR A 393 15.04 9.41 32.31
CA TYR A 393 15.45 10.62 31.60
C TYR A 393 15.12 10.53 30.11
N MET A 394 14.68 11.64 29.56
CA MET A 394 14.48 11.90 28.13
C MET A 394 15.35 13.10 27.77
N ILE A 395 16.44 12.86 27.05
CA ILE A 395 17.45 13.88 26.70
C ILE A 395 17.29 14.24 25.24
N ILE A 396 17.10 15.52 24.95
CA ILE A 396 16.90 16.08 23.62
C ILE A 396 18.00 17.12 23.33
N PRO A 397 19.07 16.75 22.61
CA PRO A 397 20.18 17.65 22.31
C PRO A 397 19.76 18.89 21.52
N LYS A 398 18.84 18.74 20.54
CA LYS A 398 18.42 19.84 19.67
C LYS A 398 16.89 19.91 19.61
N PRO A 399 16.21 20.54 20.58
CA PRO A 399 14.76 20.71 20.54
C PRO A 399 14.31 21.45 19.28
N LYS A 400 13.26 20.97 18.62
CA LYS A 400 12.73 21.52 17.37
C LYS A 400 11.47 22.33 17.59
N THR A 401 10.71 22.03 18.64
CA THR A 401 9.45 22.74 18.96
C THR A 401 9.29 22.89 20.46
N SER A 402 8.39 23.79 20.88
CA SER A 402 8.07 24.03 22.29
C SER A 402 7.48 22.79 22.95
N TRP A 403 8.08 22.35 24.04
CA TRP A 403 7.52 21.29 24.88
C TRP A 403 6.29 21.76 25.64
N THR A 404 6.22 23.05 26.01
CA THR A 404 5.08 23.64 26.74
C THR A 404 3.81 23.62 25.92
N GLU A 405 3.91 23.91 24.60
CA GLU A 405 2.78 23.78 23.70
C GLU A 405 2.28 22.33 23.62
N TRP A 406 3.19 21.36 23.42
CA TRP A 406 2.77 19.97 23.36
C TRP A 406 2.19 19.45 24.68
N MET A 407 2.64 19.95 25.83
CA MET A 407 2.09 19.59 27.16
C MET A 407 0.60 19.95 27.30
N LYS A 408 0.11 20.99 26.61
CA LYS A 408 -1.32 21.33 26.59
C LYS A 408 -2.20 20.16 26.10
N THR A 409 -1.64 19.20 25.36
CA THR A 409 -2.37 18.01 24.87
C THR A 409 -2.48 16.88 25.90
N LEU A 410 -1.80 16.96 27.04
CA LEU A 410 -1.80 15.95 28.08
C LEU A 410 -2.81 16.31 29.18
N ALA A 411 -3.70 15.37 29.52
CA ALA A 411 -4.74 15.61 30.52
C ALA A 411 -4.14 15.74 31.92
N ASP A 412 -3.37 14.72 32.32
CA ASP A 412 -2.82 14.59 33.66
C ASP A 412 -1.30 14.38 33.60
N PRO A 413 -0.50 15.47 33.62
CA PRO A 413 0.95 15.36 33.70
C PRO A 413 1.36 14.65 35.01
N PRO A 414 2.33 13.71 34.97
CA PRO A 414 2.83 13.07 36.19
C PRO A 414 3.42 14.14 37.15
N THR A 415 3.12 14.05 38.43
CA THR A 415 3.68 14.96 39.44
C THR A 415 5.21 14.89 39.53
N SER A 416 5.79 13.76 39.13
CA SER A 416 7.25 13.55 39.06
C SER A 416 7.87 14.12 37.75
N LEU A 417 7.09 14.68 36.86
CA LEU A 417 7.62 15.29 35.63
C LEU A 417 8.39 16.57 35.97
N TYR A 418 9.67 16.55 35.63
CA TYR A 418 10.55 17.70 35.71
C TYR A 418 11.20 17.93 34.35
N VAL A 419 11.22 19.19 33.92
CA VAL A 419 11.79 19.58 32.61
C VAL A 419 12.77 20.72 32.84
N GLU A 420 13.97 20.57 32.33
CA GLU A 420 15.06 21.54 32.48
C GLU A 420 15.59 21.90 31.08
N GLN A 421 15.58 23.19 30.75
CA GLN A 421 16.28 23.73 29.60
C GLN A 421 17.76 23.95 29.96
N ARG A 422 18.67 23.27 29.26
CA ARG A 422 20.11 23.40 29.39
C ARG A 422 20.73 24.15 28.23
N LYS A 423 21.98 24.58 28.37
CA LYS A 423 22.74 25.18 27.27
C LYS A 423 22.85 24.24 26.06
N GLU A 424 22.95 22.94 26.33
CA GLU A 424 23.15 21.87 25.33
C GLU A 424 21.87 21.08 25.02
N GLY A 425 20.69 21.65 25.23
CA GLY A 425 19.42 21.00 24.90
C GLY A 425 18.38 21.00 26.02
N LEU A 426 17.47 20.05 25.96
CA LEU A 426 16.37 19.85 26.90
C LEU A 426 16.49 18.49 27.59
N VAL A 427 16.27 18.47 28.89
CA VAL A 427 16.22 17.23 29.70
C VAL A 427 14.88 17.17 30.41
N ALA A 428 14.13 16.11 30.17
CA ALA A 428 12.92 15.81 30.93
C ALA A 428 13.12 14.52 31.70
N ARG A 429 12.54 14.40 32.91
CA ARG A 429 12.55 13.18 33.72
C ARG A 429 11.21 12.92 34.37
N ILE A 430 10.89 11.64 34.55
CA ILE A 430 9.77 11.15 35.37
C ILE A 430 10.24 10.02 36.25
N SER A 431 9.49 9.65 37.30
CA SER A 431 9.82 8.46 38.13
C SER A 431 9.96 7.23 37.22
N ALA A 432 11.01 6.42 37.46
CA ALA A 432 11.26 5.18 36.75
C ALA A 432 10.16 4.14 36.96
N GLU A 433 9.41 4.20 38.04
CA GLU A 433 8.25 3.32 38.32
C GLU A 433 7.14 3.49 37.27
N LEU A 434 7.04 4.68 36.69
CA LEU A 434 6.08 4.94 35.60
C LEU A 434 6.52 4.37 34.25
N ASN A 435 7.77 3.91 34.11
CA ASN A 435 8.29 3.39 32.86
C ASN A 435 7.46 2.20 32.37
N LYS A 436 6.92 2.04 31.31
CA LYS A 436 5.95 1.05 30.79
C LYS A 436 4.48 1.35 31.07
N THR A 437 4.14 2.43 31.77
CA THR A 437 2.75 2.86 31.92
C THR A 437 2.28 3.65 30.70
N SER A 438 0.96 3.77 30.55
CA SER A 438 0.36 4.56 29.47
C SER A 438 0.73 6.05 29.56
N ILE A 439 0.87 6.58 30.79
CA ILE A 439 1.27 7.97 31.01
C ILE A 439 2.70 8.23 30.57
N ALA A 440 3.65 7.33 30.90
CA ALA A 440 5.02 7.46 30.42
C ALA A 440 5.09 7.39 28.88
N LYS A 441 4.30 6.51 28.26
CA LYS A 441 4.18 6.46 26.79
C LYS A 441 3.72 7.80 26.21
N GLN A 442 2.71 8.43 26.81
CA GLN A 442 2.20 9.73 26.36
C GLN A 442 3.24 10.84 26.53
N VAL A 443 3.96 10.87 27.65
CA VAL A 443 5.06 11.82 27.88
C VAL A 443 6.17 11.62 26.85
N LYS A 444 6.62 10.39 26.61
CA LYS A 444 7.62 10.08 25.58
C LYS A 444 7.17 10.57 24.19
N GLN A 445 5.91 10.34 23.81
CA GLN A 445 5.35 10.82 22.54
C GLN A 445 5.41 12.35 22.39
N ILE A 446 5.23 13.09 23.48
CA ILE A 446 5.42 14.55 23.50
C ILE A 446 6.89 14.89 23.21
N PHE A 447 7.82 14.27 23.93
CA PHE A 447 9.24 14.56 23.74
C PHE A 447 9.82 14.04 22.41
N HIS A 448 9.24 13.00 21.80
CA HIS A 448 9.53 12.64 20.41
C HIS A 448 9.18 13.79 19.44
N LYS A 449 8.05 14.47 19.67
CA LYS A 449 7.68 15.66 18.88
C LYS A 449 8.64 16.82 19.13
N VAL A 450 8.98 17.08 20.39
CA VAL A 450 9.94 18.15 20.74
C VAL A 450 11.28 17.91 20.03
N ALA A 451 11.74 16.67 19.98
CA ALA A 451 13.01 16.28 19.39
C ALA A 451 13.01 16.29 17.84
N TYR A 452 11.91 15.84 17.22
CA TYR A 452 11.91 15.52 15.78
C TYR A 452 10.90 16.30 14.95
N CYS A 453 10.09 17.20 15.51
CA CYS A 453 9.07 17.89 14.73
C CYS A 453 9.68 18.62 13.52
N GLY A 454 9.29 18.19 12.31
CA GLY A 454 9.62 18.84 11.05
C GLY A 454 8.48 19.70 10.49
N ALA A 455 7.48 20.07 11.31
CA ALA A 455 6.31 20.86 10.92
C ALA A 455 5.50 20.26 9.73
N CYS A 456 5.43 18.94 9.63
CA CYS A 456 4.74 18.26 8.53
C CYS A 456 3.20 18.40 8.56
N ARG A 457 2.64 19.10 9.52
CA ARG A 457 1.22 19.42 9.71
C ARG A 457 0.27 18.22 9.84
N VAL A 458 0.80 16.98 9.91
CA VAL A 458 -0.04 15.78 10.09
C VAL A 458 -0.77 15.80 11.44
N CYS A 459 -0.16 16.35 12.49
CA CYS A 459 -0.79 16.52 13.80
C CYS A 459 -1.98 17.51 13.74
N GLU A 460 -1.83 18.58 12.99
CA GLU A 460 -2.85 19.59 12.71
C GLU A 460 -4.04 18.94 11.98
N ALA A 461 -3.77 18.26 10.87
CA ALA A 461 -4.82 17.57 10.11
C ALA A 461 -5.55 16.48 10.94
N ASN A 462 -4.85 15.80 11.85
CA ASN A 462 -5.44 14.77 12.71
C ASN A 462 -6.16 15.31 13.95
N CYS A 463 -6.10 16.61 14.23
CA CYS A 463 -6.89 17.22 15.29
C CYS A 463 -8.34 17.40 14.84
N PRO A 464 -9.34 16.66 15.37
CA PRO A 464 -10.72 16.75 14.87
C PRO A 464 -11.41 18.08 15.20
N TYR A 465 -10.80 18.88 16.09
CA TYR A 465 -11.33 20.17 16.53
C TYR A 465 -10.59 21.37 15.92
N GLY A 466 -9.54 21.15 15.11
CA GLY A 466 -8.76 22.24 14.53
C GLY A 466 -7.93 23.04 15.54
N TYR A 467 -7.65 22.53 16.73
CA TYR A 467 -6.95 23.25 17.81
C TYR A 467 -5.42 23.21 17.72
N ILE A 468 -4.87 22.74 16.62
CA ILE A 468 -3.42 22.74 16.38
C ILE A 468 -3.17 23.49 15.08
N SER A 469 -2.26 24.45 15.12
CA SER A 469 -1.79 25.21 13.95
C SER A 469 -0.27 25.26 13.92
N PHE A 470 0.28 25.31 12.71
CA PHE A 470 1.69 25.55 12.43
C PHE A 470 1.92 26.87 11.70
N GLU A 471 0.91 27.73 11.59
CA GLU A 471 1.05 29.06 11.01
C GLU A 471 1.82 29.97 12.00
N GLY A 472 2.97 30.48 11.55
CA GLY A 472 3.85 31.26 12.42
C GLY A 472 4.56 30.48 13.53
N GLY A 473 4.49 29.13 13.48
CA GLY A 473 5.04 28.22 14.46
C GLY A 473 3.99 27.32 15.09
N LEU A 474 4.43 26.39 15.97
CA LEU A 474 3.49 25.53 16.67
C LEU A 474 2.65 26.31 17.69
N HIS A 475 1.34 26.26 17.52
CA HIS A 475 0.37 26.77 18.49
C HIS A 475 -0.71 25.72 18.77
N ILE A 476 -1.03 25.52 20.05
CA ILE A 476 -2.13 24.66 20.51
C ILE A 476 -3.10 25.49 21.31
N ASP A 477 -4.33 25.60 20.82
CA ASP A 477 -5.40 26.37 21.44
C ASP A 477 -5.69 25.88 22.87
N ASP A 478 -5.92 26.78 23.80
CA ASP A 478 -6.18 26.47 25.21
C ASP A 478 -7.51 25.70 25.41
N ARG A 479 -8.41 25.75 24.41
CA ARG A 479 -9.63 24.92 24.33
C ARG A 479 -9.36 23.45 24.01
N CYS A 480 -8.10 23.03 23.86
CA CYS A 480 -7.76 21.65 23.55
C CYS A 480 -8.39 20.66 24.55
N VAL A 481 -9.24 19.76 24.04
CA VAL A 481 -9.96 18.76 24.84
C VAL A 481 -9.05 17.59 25.29
N LYS A 482 -7.75 17.66 25.05
CA LYS A 482 -6.72 16.70 25.49
C LYS A 482 -6.99 15.25 25.05
N CYS A 483 -7.71 15.04 23.96
CA CYS A 483 -8.09 13.71 23.45
C CYS A 483 -6.89 12.84 22.99
N GLY A 484 -5.69 13.41 22.90
CA GLY A 484 -4.46 12.72 22.55
C GLY A 484 -4.34 12.23 21.10
N LYS A 485 -5.31 12.52 20.22
CA LYS A 485 -5.29 12.03 18.82
C LYS A 485 -4.06 12.51 18.04
N CYS A 486 -3.56 13.71 18.31
CA CYS A 486 -2.31 14.23 17.73
C CYS A 486 -1.07 13.40 18.15
N ARG A 487 -1.10 12.74 19.31
CA ARG A 487 0.01 11.91 19.84
C ARG A 487 -0.07 10.46 19.36
N GLN A 488 -1.24 9.98 18.93
CA GLN A 488 -1.44 8.63 18.41
C GLN A 488 -0.97 8.43 16.95
N ILE A 489 -0.30 9.43 16.40
CA ILE A 489 0.46 9.30 15.15
C ILE A 489 1.69 8.45 15.47
N GLU A 490 2.10 7.56 14.59
CA GLU A 490 3.23 6.64 14.68
C GLU A 490 4.29 7.05 15.72
N ASP A 491 4.40 6.35 16.82
CA ASP A 491 5.27 6.65 17.97
C ASP A 491 5.24 8.11 18.48
N GLY A 492 4.15 8.83 18.19
CA GLY A 492 3.97 10.23 18.52
C GLY A 492 4.38 11.20 17.41
N CYS A 493 5.34 10.87 16.57
CA CYS A 493 5.84 11.73 15.50
C CYS A 493 6.35 10.89 14.31
N LEU A 494 5.83 11.15 13.10
CA LEU A 494 6.25 10.42 11.89
C LEU A 494 7.76 10.51 11.63
N LEU A 495 8.36 11.68 11.87
CA LEU A 495 9.79 11.86 11.63
C LEU A 495 10.62 11.06 12.64
N TYR A 496 10.24 11.06 13.92
CA TYR A 496 10.85 10.19 14.91
C TYR A 496 10.73 8.72 14.51
N HIS A 497 9.51 8.27 14.15
CA HIS A 497 9.25 6.89 13.73
C HIS A 497 10.13 6.49 12.53
N SER A 498 10.36 7.40 11.60
CA SER A 498 11.19 7.15 10.40
C SER A 498 12.69 7.12 10.68
N LEU A 499 13.18 7.94 11.62
CA LEU A 499 14.62 8.16 11.86
C LEU A 499 15.15 7.54 13.15
N GLN A 500 14.29 7.02 14.03
CA GLN A 500 14.75 6.40 15.28
C GLN A 500 15.79 5.31 14.99
N LEU A 501 16.81 5.26 15.84
CA LEU A 501 17.82 4.22 15.80
C LEU A 501 17.38 3.03 16.67
N PRO A 502 17.71 1.78 16.30
CA PRO A 502 17.44 0.63 17.14
C PRO A 502 18.20 0.79 18.48
N LYS A 503 17.53 0.50 19.59
CA LYS A 503 18.18 0.53 20.90
C LYS A 503 19.33 -0.47 20.92
N ASN A 504 20.56 0.00 21.21
CA ASN A 504 21.72 -0.87 21.34
C ASN A 504 21.47 -1.88 22.47
N GLY A 505 21.59 -3.17 22.18
CA GLY A 505 21.52 -4.27 23.16
C GLY A 505 20.19 -5.02 23.24
N GLY A 506 19.15 -4.62 22.52
CA GLY A 506 17.97 -5.46 22.38
C GLY A 506 18.23 -6.53 21.31
N ARG A 507 18.20 -7.84 21.65
CA ARG A 507 17.85 -8.86 20.67
C ARG A 507 16.64 -8.32 19.92
N VAL A 508 16.77 -8.13 18.60
CA VAL A 508 15.61 -7.81 17.73
C VAL A 508 14.59 -8.89 18.04
N MET A 509 13.50 -8.55 18.72
CA MET A 509 12.40 -9.48 18.85
C MET A 509 11.98 -9.79 17.42
N LYS A 510 12.21 -11.04 17.02
CA LYS A 510 11.68 -11.54 15.76
C LYS A 510 10.18 -11.21 15.81
N SER A 511 9.68 -10.57 14.76
CA SER A 511 8.27 -10.19 14.67
C SER A 511 7.38 -11.38 15.02
N LEU A 512 6.32 -11.17 15.80
CA LEU A 512 5.30 -12.20 16.03
C LEU A 512 4.56 -12.59 14.72
N ASN A 513 4.74 -11.87 13.65
CA ASN A 513 4.26 -12.23 12.31
C ASN A 513 5.41 -12.78 11.45
N THR A 514 6.00 -13.86 11.89
CA THR A 514 7.19 -14.46 11.26
C THR A 514 6.90 -15.00 9.87
N PHE A 515 5.73 -15.56 9.65
CA PHE A 515 5.33 -16.23 8.39
C PHE A 515 4.40 -15.37 7.53
N ALA A 516 4.07 -14.14 7.96
CA ALA A 516 3.12 -13.26 7.29
C ALA A 516 1.81 -14.02 6.92
N ASP A 517 1.37 -13.93 5.67
CA ASP A 517 0.15 -14.60 5.19
C ASP A 517 0.43 -15.97 4.55
N HIS A 518 1.65 -16.49 4.71
CA HIS A 518 2.11 -17.72 4.03
C HIS A 518 2.61 -18.76 5.02
N ALA A 519 1.70 -19.34 5.79
CA ALA A 519 2.01 -20.54 6.58
C ALA A 519 2.43 -21.72 5.67
N PRO A 520 3.36 -22.58 6.11
CA PRO A 520 3.74 -23.77 5.37
C PRO A 520 2.53 -24.65 5.05
N LYS A 521 2.43 -25.11 3.82
CA LYS A 521 1.39 -26.05 3.40
C LYS A 521 1.95 -27.47 3.35
N TYR A 522 1.08 -28.43 3.58
CA TYR A 522 1.45 -29.85 3.54
C TYR A 522 2.17 -30.26 2.25
N GLU A 523 1.66 -29.79 1.10
CA GLU A 523 2.24 -30.10 -0.21
C GLU A 523 3.67 -29.55 -0.36
N TRP A 524 3.98 -28.40 0.26
CA TRP A 524 5.33 -27.83 0.22
C TRP A 524 6.31 -28.63 1.06
N VAL A 525 5.85 -29.10 2.23
CA VAL A 525 6.65 -29.94 3.13
C VAL A 525 6.91 -31.29 2.47
N ARG A 526 5.89 -31.90 1.86
CA ARG A 526 6.03 -33.14 1.12
C ARG A 526 7.05 -33.03 -0.01
N ASP A 527 6.91 -32.03 -0.90
CA ASP A 527 7.83 -31.80 -2.02
C ASP A 527 9.28 -31.60 -1.53
N PHE A 528 9.45 -30.87 -0.42
CA PHE A 528 10.77 -30.71 0.21
C PHE A 528 11.34 -32.03 0.74
N TYR A 529 10.56 -32.86 1.44
CA TYR A 529 11.02 -34.14 1.95
C TYR A 529 11.31 -35.18 0.85
N GLU A 530 10.57 -35.11 -0.24
CA GLU A 530 10.81 -35.99 -1.42
C GLU A 530 12.11 -35.61 -2.13
N ARG A 531 12.36 -34.33 -2.37
CA ARG A 531 13.41 -33.81 -3.26
C ARG A 531 14.67 -33.31 -2.54
N GLY A 532 14.61 -33.04 -1.26
CA GLY A 532 15.77 -32.57 -0.49
C GLY A 532 16.37 -31.30 -1.05
N ASP A 533 17.68 -31.27 -1.30
CA ASP A 533 18.41 -30.10 -1.81
C ASP A 533 17.93 -29.61 -3.18
N GLU A 534 17.40 -30.51 -4.03
CA GLU A 534 16.87 -30.15 -5.36
C GLU A 534 15.64 -29.25 -5.28
N PHE A 535 14.88 -29.32 -4.19
CA PHE A 535 13.74 -28.42 -3.95
C PHE A 535 14.14 -26.93 -4.03
N PHE A 536 15.31 -26.58 -3.55
CA PHE A 536 15.77 -25.18 -3.55
C PHE A 536 16.17 -24.65 -4.93
N GLN A 537 16.49 -25.54 -5.85
CA GLN A 537 16.91 -25.19 -7.22
C GLN A 537 15.70 -25.03 -8.14
N ASN A 538 14.67 -25.86 -7.96
CA ASN A 538 13.49 -25.84 -8.79
C ASN A 538 12.24 -26.17 -7.96
N ASN A 539 11.36 -25.22 -7.74
CA ASN A 539 10.09 -25.40 -7.04
C ASN A 539 8.99 -24.55 -7.67
N SER A 540 7.74 -24.86 -7.37
CA SER A 540 6.56 -24.17 -7.92
C SER A 540 6.13 -22.94 -7.12
N LEU A 541 6.87 -22.58 -6.05
CA LEU A 541 6.48 -21.53 -5.13
C LEU A 541 6.82 -20.13 -5.68
N GLY A 542 5.96 -19.17 -5.40
CA GLY A 542 6.24 -17.76 -5.67
C GLY A 542 7.35 -17.19 -4.75
N PRO A 543 7.98 -16.05 -5.11
CA PRO A 543 9.11 -15.50 -4.37
C PRO A 543 8.87 -15.29 -2.87
N MET A 544 7.68 -14.86 -2.48
CA MET A 544 7.31 -14.66 -1.07
C MET A 544 7.10 -16.00 -0.37
N GLN A 545 6.41 -16.93 -1.02
CA GLN A 545 6.15 -18.27 -0.47
C GLN A 545 7.44 -19.02 -0.20
N ILE A 546 8.37 -19.05 -1.16
CA ILE A 546 9.66 -19.74 -0.98
C ILE A 546 10.50 -19.05 0.12
N SER A 547 10.47 -17.72 0.22
CA SER A 547 11.16 -16.99 1.29
C SER A 547 10.63 -17.37 2.67
N MET A 548 9.31 -17.41 2.84
CA MET A 548 8.67 -17.80 4.11
C MET A 548 8.89 -19.28 4.42
N PHE A 549 8.81 -20.13 3.42
CA PHE A 549 9.04 -21.58 3.60
C PHE A 549 10.51 -21.89 3.96
N LYS A 550 11.49 -21.24 3.33
CA LYS A 550 12.90 -21.34 3.74
C LYS A 550 13.12 -20.92 5.19
N ARG A 551 12.40 -19.88 5.64
CA ARG A 551 12.46 -19.47 7.03
C ARG A 551 11.87 -20.51 7.96
N PHE A 552 10.71 -21.09 7.62
CA PHE A 552 10.14 -22.21 8.36
C PHE A 552 11.13 -23.39 8.46
N LEU A 553 11.73 -23.80 7.33
CA LEU A 553 12.70 -24.90 7.30
C LEU A 553 13.93 -24.59 8.16
N SER A 554 14.38 -23.35 8.18
CA SER A 554 15.50 -22.90 9.04
C SER A 554 15.12 -22.88 10.52
N ASP A 555 13.95 -22.32 10.88
CA ASP A 555 13.48 -22.27 12.28
C ASP A 555 13.16 -23.69 12.80
N ALA A 556 12.71 -24.59 11.93
CA ALA A 556 12.50 -26.01 12.22
C ALA A 556 13.78 -26.86 12.19
N GLN A 557 14.92 -26.24 11.89
CA GLN A 557 16.23 -26.90 11.69
C GLN A 557 16.23 -28.03 10.65
N LEU A 558 15.30 -27.99 9.68
CA LEU A 558 15.21 -28.97 8.59
C LEU A 558 16.14 -28.64 7.43
N ALA A 559 16.49 -27.36 7.23
CA ALA A 559 17.45 -26.94 6.22
C ALA A 559 18.26 -25.72 6.69
N GLU A 560 19.53 -25.65 6.30
CA GLU A 560 20.41 -24.50 6.49
C GLU A 560 21.11 -24.14 5.17
N LYS A 561 21.08 -22.84 4.78
CA LYS A 561 21.72 -22.31 3.56
C LYS A 561 21.36 -23.10 2.28
N ASN A 562 20.08 -23.50 2.17
CA ASN A 562 19.53 -24.29 1.06
C ASN A 562 20.09 -25.73 0.97
N LYS A 563 20.50 -26.30 2.10
CA LYS A 563 20.89 -27.71 2.23
C LYS A 563 20.10 -28.36 3.34
N VAL A 564 19.73 -29.63 3.13
CA VAL A 564 19.05 -30.40 4.16
C VAL A 564 20.00 -30.68 5.33
N THR A 565 19.45 -30.74 6.53
CA THR A 565 20.21 -31.03 7.75
C THR A 565 20.15 -32.50 8.14
N GLU A 566 21.03 -32.95 9.08
CA GLU A 566 20.94 -34.26 9.67
C GLU A 566 19.61 -34.48 10.40
N PHE A 567 19.05 -33.42 10.97
CA PHE A 567 17.75 -33.45 11.64
C PHE A 567 16.60 -33.74 10.65
N MET A 568 16.64 -33.15 9.45
CA MET A 568 15.70 -33.52 8.38
C MET A 568 15.82 -35.00 8.00
N LEU A 569 17.04 -35.51 7.86
CA LEU A 569 17.25 -36.94 7.53
C LEU A 569 16.77 -37.86 8.66
N LEU A 570 16.92 -37.44 9.92
CA LEU A 570 16.38 -38.15 11.07
C LEU A 570 14.85 -38.20 11.01
N THR A 571 14.20 -37.06 10.86
CA THR A 571 12.73 -36.97 10.79
C THR A 571 12.17 -37.74 9.59
N LYS A 572 12.90 -37.78 8.47
CA LYS A 572 12.57 -38.62 7.31
C LYS A 572 12.60 -40.10 7.63
N ARG A 573 13.62 -40.56 8.41
CA ARG A 573 13.77 -41.97 8.80
C ARG A 573 12.67 -42.47 9.74
N ILE A 574 12.22 -41.63 10.68
CA ILE A 574 11.11 -41.94 11.60
C ILE A 574 9.72 -41.75 10.97
N GLY A 575 9.69 -41.35 9.69
CA GLY A 575 8.45 -41.01 8.98
C GLY A 575 8.03 -39.55 9.24
N TRP A 576 8.38 -38.66 8.34
CA TRP A 576 8.12 -37.22 8.50
C TRP A 576 6.63 -36.82 8.68
N GLU A 577 5.71 -37.72 8.27
CA GLU A 577 4.26 -37.55 8.47
C GLU A 577 3.79 -38.01 9.86
N SER A 578 4.65 -38.67 10.65
CA SER A 578 4.28 -39.18 11.96
C SER A 578 4.18 -38.06 13.01
N ASP A 579 3.29 -38.26 14.00
CA ASP A 579 3.18 -37.35 15.15
C ASP A 579 4.50 -37.16 15.89
N SER A 580 5.34 -38.21 15.93
CA SER A 580 6.67 -38.18 16.54
C SER A 580 7.61 -37.22 15.82
N ALA A 581 7.63 -37.25 14.48
CA ALA A 581 8.44 -36.34 13.68
C ALA A 581 7.96 -34.88 13.85
N TRP A 582 6.66 -34.65 13.79
CA TRP A 582 6.08 -33.33 13.99
C TRP A 582 6.27 -32.82 15.42
N GLY A 583 6.22 -33.69 16.43
CA GLY A 583 6.56 -33.33 17.81
C GLY A 583 8.00 -32.83 17.94
N LEU A 584 8.97 -33.48 17.32
CA LEU A 584 10.36 -33.05 17.28
C LEU A 584 10.54 -31.73 16.52
N ILE A 585 9.88 -31.56 15.39
CA ILE A 585 9.87 -30.32 14.60
C ILE A 585 9.27 -29.17 15.41
N LEU A 586 8.17 -29.41 16.12
CA LEU A 586 7.52 -28.41 16.98
C LEU A 586 8.44 -27.95 18.10
N ILE A 587 9.19 -28.85 18.72
CA ILE A 587 10.18 -28.50 19.74
C ILE A 587 11.21 -27.52 19.18
N GLN A 588 11.78 -27.79 17.99
CA GLN A 588 12.73 -26.86 17.36
C GLN A 588 12.07 -25.50 17.05
N LEU A 589 10.87 -25.51 16.51
CA LEU A 589 10.14 -24.29 16.21
C LEU A 589 9.86 -23.45 17.47
N VAL A 590 9.52 -24.06 18.59
CA VAL A 590 9.31 -23.37 19.87
C VAL A 590 10.60 -22.71 20.37
N TYR A 591 11.76 -23.34 20.18
CA TYR A 591 13.04 -22.76 20.58
C TYR A 591 13.47 -21.60 19.65
N GLU A 592 13.31 -21.73 18.36
CA GLU A 592 13.84 -20.81 17.37
C GLU A 592 12.86 -19.70 16.98
N ASN A 593 11.55 -19.94 17.10
CA ASN A 593 10.52 -19.03 16.64
C ASN A 593 9.67 -18.47 17.79
N PRO A 594 9.83 -17.18 18.14
CA PRO A 594 9.09 -16.56 19.23
C PRO A 594 7.57 -16.54 19.04
N GLN A 595 7.07 -16.55 17.81
CA GLN A 595 5.64 -16.61 17.50
C GLN A 595 5.05 -17.98 17.88
N ILE A 596 5.71 -19.06 17.48
CA ILE A 596 5.30 -20.42 17.82
C ILE A 596 5.39 -20.63 19.34
N ARG A 597 6.48 -20.16 19.96
CA ARG A 597 6.64 -20.23 21.40
C ARG A 597 5.51 -19.49 22.13
N TRP A 598 5.20 -18.24 21.72
CA TRP A 598 4.12 -17.48 22.30
C TRP A 598 2.78 -18.22 22.16
N TYR A 599 2.53 -18.80 21.00
CA TYR A 599 1.32 -19.56 20.72
C TYR A 599 1.18 -20.76 21.69
N ILE A 600 2.23 -21.54 21.85
CA ILE A 600 2.24 -22.70 22.76
C ILE A 600 2.07 -22.27 24.23
N ASP A 601 2.70 -21.16 24.62
CA ASP A 601 2.64 -20.68 26.01
C ASP A 601 1.29 -20.03 26.39
N ASN A 602 0.50 -19.53 25.41
CA ASN A 602 -0.66 -18.70 25.69
C ASN A 602 -2.00 -19.24 25.15
N MET A 603 -1.97 -20.21 24.22
CA MET A 603 -3.21 -20.72 23.62
C MET A 603 -3.66 -22.01 24.31
N PRO A 604 -4.93 -22.07 24.79
CA PRO A 604 -5.47 -23.27 25.42
C PRO A 604 -5.62 -24.39 24.37
N VAL A 605 -5.31 -25.62 24.80
CA VAL A 605 -5.47 -26.81 23.97
C VAL A 605 -6.95 -27.15 23.82
N ASN A 606 -7.39 -27.42 22.58
CA ASN A 606 -8.78 -27.81 22.25
C ASN A 606 -9.86 -26.72 22.41
N GLU A 607 -9.48 -25.45 22.56
CA GLU A 607 -10.42 -24.33 22.56
C GLU A 607 -10.39 -23.54 21.25
N ARG A 608 -11.56 -23.10 20.78
CA ARG A 608 -11.65 -22.16 19.64
C ARG A 608 -11.56 -20.73 20.18
N MET A 609 -10.51 -20.04 19.82
CA MET A 609 -10.30 -18.64 20.18
C MET A 609 -10.69 -17.70 19.02
N PRO A 610 -11.34 -16.57 19.28
CA PRO A 610 -11.61 -15.59 18.26
C PRO A 610 -10.31 -14.93 17.76
N ARG A 611 -10.26 -14.57 16.48
CA ARG A 611 -9.07 -13.93 15.85
C ARG A 611 -8.63 -12.65 16.59
N THR A 612 -9.54 -11.98 17.27
CA THR A 612 -9.27 -10.77 18.08
C THR A 612 -8.49 -11.04 19.37
N TYR A 613 -8.34 -12.31 19.76
CA TYR A 613 -7.52 -12.69 20.93
C TYR A 613 -6.02 -12.68 20.61
N LEU A 614 -5.65 -12.87 19.36
CA LEU A 614 -4.29 -12.79 18.83
C LEU A 614 -3.91 -11.33 18.52
#